data_55f0531bba4608d6f3b2981d0bda405a
#
_entry.id   55f0531bba4608d6f3b2981d0bda405a
#
_cell.length_a   1.000
_cell.length_b   1.000
_cell.length_c   1.000
_cell.angle_alpha   90.00
_cell.angle_beta   90.00
_cell.angle_gamma   90.00
#
_symmetry.space_group_name_H-M   'P 1'
#
loop_
_entity.id
_entity.type
_entity.pdbx_description
1 polymer ?
#
loop_
_entity_poly.entity_id
_entity_poly.type
_entity_poly.pdbx_seq_one_letter_code
_entity_poly.pdbx_strand_id
1 'polypeptide(L)'
;MTRIHIQFSLFSAFYSPLIATMAGGFLAEEGLEADWSVSPPGVSAIAALKDGSAHVVQSALSQAFGPLSKGEAPDVVHFAQINEMDGFFLTGRDPDPDFDWRRLEGAEVVLFGGGQPLAMFKYACHKA
;
A
#
# COMPACT_ATOMS: atom_id res chain seq x y z
N MET A 1 24.28 -11.50 12.56
CA MET A 1 23.18 -10.95 11.73
C MET A 1 22.28 -10.11 12.61
N THR A 2 21.89 -8.94 12.11
CA THR A 2 20.93 -8.06 12.81
C THR A 2 19.52 -8.53 12.49
N ARG A 3 18.70 -8.76 13.51
CA ARG A 3 17.29 -9.14 13.33
C ARG A 3 16.46 -7.93 12.97
N ILE A 4 15.62 -8.06 11.91
CA ILE A 4 14.64 -7.06 11.52
C ILE A 4 13.27 -7.72 11.36
N HIS A 5 12.22 -7.01 11.77
CA HIS A 5 10.83 -7.39 11.53
C HIS A 5 10.22 -6.48 10.47
N ILE A 6 9.67 -7.08 9.41
CA ILE A 6 9.03 -6.38 8.29
C ILE A 6 7.53 -6.61 8.38
N GLN A 7 6.75 -5.55 8.50
CA GLN A 7 5.29 -5.66 8.54
C GLN A 7 4.66 -5.23 7.21
N PHE A 8 3.83 -6.10 6.67
CA PHE A 8 3.00 -5.79 5.50
C PHE A 8 1.66 -5.18 5.93
N SER A 9 1.22 -4.15 5.25
CA SER A 9 -0.17 -3.68 5.34
C SER A 9 -1.14 -4.66 4.69
N LEU A 10 -0.68 -5.33 3.63
CA LEU A 10 -1.38 -6.40 2.93
C LEU A 10 -0.34 -7.35 2.31
N PHE A 11 -0.47 -8.64 2.50
CA PHE A 11 0.37 -9.62 1.81
C PHE A 11 -0.25 -9.97 0.45
N SER A 12 0.39 -9.54 -0.62
CA SER A 12 -0.13 -9.65 -1.98
C SER A 12 1.03 -9.81 -2.98
N ALA A 13 0.76 -10.48 -4.09
CA ALA A 13 1.70 -10.57 -5.22
C ALA A 13 2.08 -9.19 -5.79
N PHE A 14 1.30 -8.16 -5.53
CA PHE A 14 1.64 -6.77 -5.86
C PHE A 14 2.96 -6.31 -5.23
N TYR A 15 3.33 -6.88 -4.08
CA TYR A 15 4.58 -6.59 -3.36
C TYR A 15 5.68 -7.62 -3.63
N SER A 16 5.60 -8.32 -4.75
CA SER A 16 6.58 -9.35 -5.12
C SER A 16 8.04 -8.90 -5.09
N PRO A 17 8.43 -7.65 -5.41
CA PRO A 17 9.83 -7.23 -5.27
C PRO A 17 10.33 -7.34 -3.81
N LEU A 18 9.55 -6.92 -2.83
CA LEU A 18 9.91 -7.06 -1.41
C LEU A 18 9.91 -8.53 -0.97
N ILE A 19 8.90 -9.30 -1.39
CA ILE A 19 8.82 -10.73 -1.09
C ILE A 19 10.02 -11.47 -1.68
N ALA A 20 10.40 -11.16 -2.93
CA ALA A 20 11.57 -11.75 -3.58
C ALA A 20 12.88 -11.36 -2.89
N THR A 21 13.00 -10.12 -2.41
CA THR A 21 14.16 -9.66 -1.63
C THR A 21 14.34 -10.48 -0.36
N MET A 22 13.25 -10.78 0.33
CA MET A 22 13.28 -11.61 1.54
C MET A 22 13.57 -13.09 1.21
N ALA A 23 12.85 -13.67 0.25
CA ALA A 23 12.95 -15.09 -0.09
C ALA A 23 14.24 -15.44 -0.86
N GLY A 24 14.80 -14.50 -1.60
CA GLY A 24 16.00 -14.68 -2.40
C GLY A 24 17.31 -14.64 -1.61
N GLY A 25 17.25 -14.36 -0.30
CA GLY A 25 18.43 -14.31 0.54
C GLY A 25 19.21 -12.98 0.51
N PHE A 26 18.74 -11.99 -0.25
CA PHE A 26 19.44 -10.70 -0.40
C PHE A 26 19.63 -9.95 0.93
N LEU A 27 18.68 -10.08 1.85
CA LEU A 27 18.82 -9.50 3.19
C LEU A 27 19.91 -10.21 4.01
N ALA A 28 20.05 -11.53 3.84
CA ALA A 28 21.08 -12.30 4.53
C ALA A 28 22.49 -11.95 4.01
N GLU A 29 22.64 -11.64 2.72
CA GLU A 29 23.89 -11.15 2.12
C GLU A 29 24.34 -9.83 2.76
N GLU A 30 23.38 -8.99 3.18
CA GLU A 30 23.60 -7.73 3.89
C GLU A 30 23.68 -7.89 5.43
N GLY A 31 23.78 -9.13 5.91
CA GLY A 31 23.88 -9.43 7.34
C GLY A 31 22.59 -9.26 8.15
N LEU A 32 21.44 -9.25 7.47
CA LEU A 32 20.12 -9.11 8.08
C LEU A 32 19.40 -10.46 8.14
N GLU A 33 18.78 -10.73 9.28
CA GLU A 33 17.85 -11.85 9.48
C GLU A 33 16.44 -11.28 9.58
N ALA A 34 15.64 -11.46 8.53
CA ALA A 34 14.30 -10.89 8.46
C ALA A 34 13.22 -11.92 8.81
N ASP A 35 12.30 -11.54 9.67
CA ASP A 35 10.99 -12.15 9.81
C ASP A 35 9.89 -11.16 9.37
N TRP A 36 8.64 -11.62 9.29
CA TRP A 36 7.58 -10.76 8.80
C TRP A 36 6.20 -11.12 9.37
N SER A 37 5.30 -10.12 9.34
CA SER A 37 3.88 -10.30 9.67
C SER A 37 3.00 -9.44 8.77
N VAL A 38 1.69 -9.62 8.91
CA VAL A 38 0.68 -8.79 8.23
C VAL A 38 -0.12 -8.05 9.28
N SER A 39 -0.38 -6.76 9.05
CA SER A 39 -1.24 -5.98 9.95
C SER A 39 -2.64 -6.60 10.06
N PRO A 40 -3.22 -6.66 11.25
CA PRO A 40 -4.62 -7.04 11.39
C PRO A 40 -5.54 -6.10 10.58
N PRO A 41 -6.69 -6.59 10.10
CA PRO A 41 -7.67 -5.76 9.40
C PRO A 41 -8.02 -4.49 10.19
N GLY A 42 -7.99 -3.34 9.53
CA GLY A 42 -8.31 -2.04 10.14
C GLY A 42 -7.21 -1.43 11.01
N VAL A 43 -6.09 -2.13 11.22
CA VAL A 43 -4.93 -1.62 11.97
C VAL A 43 -3.90 -1.05 11.00
N SER A 44 -3.46 0.18 11.25
CA SER A 44 -2.39 0.79 10.47
C SER A 44 -1.07 0.08 10.72
N ALA A 45 -0.39 -0.36 9.65
CA ALA A 45 0.95 -0.92 9.76
C ALA A 45 1.97 0.09 10.33
N ILE A 46 1.75 1.39 10.12
CA ILE A 46 2.59 2.46 10.70
C ILE A 46 2.59 2.42 12.25
N ALA A 47 1.51 1.95 12.87
CA ALA A 47 1.46 1.82 14.33
C ALA A 47 2.58 0.92 14.87
N ALA A 48 2.94 -0.13 14.13
CA ALA A 48 4.01 -1.04 14.50
C ALA A 48 5.41 -0.42 14.47
N LEU A 49 5.64 0.61 13.64
CA LEU A 49 6.86 1.42 13.70
C LEU A 49 6.90 2.25 14.98
N LYS A 50 5.76 2.83 15.36
CA LYS A 50 5.66 3.73 16.52
C LYS A 50 5.82 3.00 17.84
N ASP A 51 5.30 1.81 17.95
CA ASP A 51 5.40 0.99 19.17
C ASP A 51 6.67 0.10 19.19
N GLY A 52 7.45 0.13 18.12
CA GLY A 52 8.71 -0.61 18.00
C GLY A 52 8.55 -2.11 17.71
N SER A 53 7.34 -2.59 17.40
CA SER A 53 7.12 -3.99 17.06
C SER A 53 7.54 -4.35 15.62
N ALA A 54 7.70 -3.35 14.76
CA ALA A 54 8.29 -3.52 13.43
C ALA A 54 9.42 -2.51 13.19
N HIS A 55 10.43 -2.93 12.42
CA HIS A 55 11.56 -2.09 12.02
C HIS A 55 11.33 -1.46 10.67
N VAL A 56 10.61 -2.16 9.79
CA VAL A 56 10.26 -1.75 8.43
C VAL A 56 8.80 -2.10 8.17
N VAL A 57 8.10 -1.21 7.49
CA VAL A 57 6.69 -1.42 7.11
C VAL A 57 6.52 -1.20 5.61
N GLN A 58 5.88 -2.15 4.94
CA GLN A 58 5.36 -1.93 3.61
C GLN A 58 4.03 -1.15 3.72
N SER A 59 3.97 0.03 3.14
CA SER A 59 2.77 0.86 3.17
C SER A 59 2.69 1.79 1.96
N ALA A 60 1.53 2.41 1.76
CA ALA A 60 1.37 3.43 0.75
C ALA A 60 1.96 4.78 1.20
N LEU A 61 2.55 5.54 0.28
CA LEU A 61 3.08 6.88 0.52
C LEU A 61 2.02 7.83 1.11
N SER A 62 0.75 7.63 0.75
CA SER A 62 -0.38 8.41 1.25
C SER A 62 -0.59 8.35 2.77
N GLN A 63 0.05 7.42 3.48
CA GLN A 63 0.03 7.37 4.95
C GLN A 63 0.63 8.64 5.59
N ALA A 64 1.54 9.31 4.90
CA ALA A 64 2.13 10.58 5.36
C ALA A 64 1.24 11.80 5.06
N PHE A 65 0.23 11.70 4.21
CA PHE A 65 -0.56 12.85 3.77
C PHE A 65 -1.45 13.44 4.87
N GLY A 66 -1.93 12.59 5.80
CA GLY A 66 -2.75 13.04 6.93
C GLY A 66 -2.04 14.06 7.81
N PRO A 67 -0.87 13.77 8.38
CA PRO A 67 -0.05 14.72 9.10
C PRO A 67 0.31 15.96 8.27
N LEU A 68 0.79 15.77 7.03
CA LEU A 68 1.18 16.86 6.16
C LEU A 68 0.03 17.84 5.87
N SER A 69 -1.19 17.36 5.69
CA SER A 69 -2.37 18.22 5.47
C SER A 69 -2.71 19.13 6.66
N LYS A 70 -2.21 18.76 7.85
CA LYS A 70 -2.36 19.55 9.09
C LYS A 70 -1.15 20.44 9.38
N GLY A 71 -0.15 20.44 8.50
CA GLY A 71 1.12 21.13 8.72
C GLY A 71 2.04 20.43 9.72
N GLU A 72 1.77 19.17 10.03
CA GLU A 72 2.58 18.34 10.92
C GLU A 72 3.64 17.57 10.11
N ALA A 73 4.84 17.43 10.65
CA ALA A 73 5.84 16.55 10.05
C ALA A 73 5.41 15.08 10.24
N PRO A 74 5.50 14.23 9.21
CA PRO A 74 5.29 12.81 9.38
C PRO A 74 6.41 12.24 10.27
N ASP A 75 6.05 11.37 11.18
CA ASP A 75 6.96 10.70 12.12
C ASP A 75 7.54 9.39 11.56
N VAL A 76 7.40 9.20 10.25
CA VAL A 76 7.96 8.08 9.49
C VAL A 76 8.65 8.58 8.22
N VAL A 77 9.61 7.82 7.73
CA VAL A 77 10.33 8.10 6.48
C VAL A 77 10.11 6.98 5.48
N HIS A 78 9.92 7.35 4.22
CA HIS A 78 9.94 6.40 3.11
C HIS A 78 11.35 6.37 2.53
N PHE A 79 11.97 5.20 2.48
CA PHE A 79 13.37 5.06 2.06
C PHE A 79 13.55 4.18 0.83
N ALA A 80 12.54 3.38 0.47
CA ALA A 80 12.56 2.53 -0.72
C ALA A 80 11.21 2.47 -1.39
N GLN A 81 11.20 2.50 -2.70
CA GLN A 81 10.01 2.32 -3.53
C GLN A 81 9.96 0.86 -4.00
N ILE A 82 8.87 0.15 -3.70
CA ILE A 82 8.67 -1.24 -4.10
C ILE A 82 8.07 -1.30 -5.50
N ASN A 83 7.08 -0.45 -5.77
CA ASN A 83 6.37 -0.38 -7.05
C ASN A 83 6.34 1.05 -7.56
N GLU A 84 6.55 1.24 -8.84
CA GLU A 84 6.55 2.56 -9.47
C GLU A 84 5.14 2.97 -9.93
N MET A 85 4.33 2.01 -10.34
CA MET A 85 2.98 2.27 -10.85
C MET A 85 1.94 1.47 -10.09
N ASP A 86 0.85 2.15 -9.69
CA ASP A 86 -0.32 1.50 -9.14
C ASP A 86 -1.15 0.88 -10.28
N GLY A 87 -1.38 -0.43 -10.19
CA GLY A 87 -2.11 -1.21 -11.17
C GLY A 87 -3.59 -1.36 -10.82
N PHE A 88 -4.31 -0.26 -10.56
CA PHE A 88 -5.75 -0.32 -10.35
C PHE A 88 -6.49 -0.15 -11.68
N PHE A 89 -7.36 -1.11 -11.96
CA PHE A 89 -8.18 -1.14 -13.16
C PHE A 89 -9.66 -1.16 -12.77
N LEU A 90 -10.46 -0.42 -13.52
CA LEU A 90 -11.91 -0.57 -13.51
C LEU A 90 -12.26 -1.70 -14.48
N THR A 91 -12.85 -2.77 -13.97
CA THR A 91 -13.16 -3.97 -14.76
C THR A 91 -14.68 -4.16 -14.83
N GLY A 92 -15.23 -4.20 -16.03
CA GLY A 92 -16.62 -4.56 -16.30
C GLY A 92 -16.76 -6.03 -16.73
N ARG A 93 -18.00 -6.53 -16.78
CA ARG A 93 -18.31 -7.87 -17.28
C ARG A 93 -18.19 -7.95 -18.80
N ASP A 94 -18.63 -6.90 -19.46
CA ASP A 94 -18.67 -6.81 -20.91
C ASP A 94 -17.68 -5.75 -21.40
N PRO A 95 -17.10 -5.91 -22.60
CA PRO A 95 -16.29 -4.88 -23.22
C PRO A 95 -17.10 -3.60 -23.43
N ASP A 96 -16.54 -2.48 -23.06
CA ASP A 96 -17.10 -1.16 -23.29
C ASP A 96 -16.02 -0.24 -23.89
N PRO A 97 -15.87 -0.25 -25.23
CA PRO A 97 -14.85 0.55 -25.92
C PRO A 97 -15.08 2.07 -25.82
N ASP A 98 -16.33 2.46 -25.54
CA ASP A 98 -16.74 3.86 -25.41
C ASP A 98 -16.99 4.24 -23.94
N PHE A 99 -16.27 3.60 -23.01
CA PHE A 99 -16.42 3.86 -21.58
C PHE A 99 -16.23 5.35 -21.24
N ASP A 100 -17.19 5.87 -20.49
CA ASP A 100 -17.15 7.21 -19.87
C ASP A 100 -17.45 7.07 -18.38
N TRP A 101 -16.74 7.81 -17.55
CA TRP A 101 -16.89 7.75 -16.10
C TRP A 101 -18.31 8.05 -15.63
N ARG A 102 -19.06 8.87 -16.34
CA ARG A 102 -20.48 9.18 -16.04
C ARG A 102 -21.39 7.97 -16.12
N ARG A 103 -20.98 6.89 -16.80
CA ARG A 103 -21.72 5.63 -16.78
C ARG A 103 -21.72 4.93 -15.43
N LEU A 104 -20.86 5.36 -14.51
CA LEU A 104 -20.85 4.87 -13.14
C LEU A 104 -21.88 5.56 -12.24
N GLU A 105 -22.56 6.61 -12.71
CA GLU A 105 -23.61 7.27 -11.92
C GLU A 105 -24.76 6.28 -11.66
N GLY A 106 -25.04 6.04 -10.37
CA GLY A 106 -26.03 5.07 -9.92
C GLY A 106 -25.63 3.60 -10.07
N ALA A 107 -24.43 3.30 -10.56
CA ALA A 107 -23.93 1.94 -10.64
C ALA A 107 -23.40 1.42 -9.30
N GLU A 108 -23.51 0.11 -9.09
CA GLU A 108 -22.86 -0.58 -7.97
C GLU A 108 -21.43 -0.95 -8.37
N VAL A 109 -20.46 -0.44 -7.61
CA VAL A 109 -19.03 -0.67 -7.87
C VAL A 109 -18.40 -1.33 -6.66
N VAL A 110 -17.76 -2.48 -6.86
CA VAL A 110 -17.00 -3.16 -5.81
C VAL A 110 -15.59 -2.60 -5.77
N LEU A 111 -15.20 -2.08 -4.61
CA LEU A 111 -13.90 -1.46 -4.40
C LEU A 111 -13.20 -2.04 -3.16
N PHE A 112 -11.88 -1.84 -3.10
CA PHE A 112 -11.18 -1.97 -1.84
C PHE A 112 -11.67 -0.89 -0.87
N GLY A 113 -12.18 -1.30 0.30
CA GLY A 113 -12.99 -0.48 1.22
C GLY A 113 -12.26 0.64 1.97
N GLY A 114 -11.04 1.03 1.58
CA GLY A 114 -10.30 2.10 2.27
C GLY A 114 -9.00 2.49 1.60
N GLY A 115 -8.26 3.38 2.28
CA GLY A 115 -6.91 3.79 1.87
C GLY A 115 -6.84 4.47 0.50
N GLN A 116 -5.68 4.37 -0.11
CA GLN A 116 -5.36 5.01 -1.39
C GLN A 116 -6.27 4.57 -2.54
N PRO A 117 -6.61 3.28 -2.74
CA PRO A 117 -7.48 2.86 -3.85
C PRO A 117 -8.83 3.55 -3.85
N LEU A 118 -9.48 3.62 -2.69
CA LEU A 118 -10.77 4.31 -2.55
C LEU A 118 -10.64 5.82 -2.79
N ALA A 119 -9.59 6.45 -2.27
CA ALA A 119 -9.36 7.88 -2.46
C ALA A 119 -9.11 8.22 -3.95
N MET A 120 -8.33 7.41 -4.64
CA MET A 120 -8.05 7.57 -6.07
C MET A 120 -9.32 7.39 -6.92
N PHE A 121 -10.14 6.39 -6.63
CA PHE A 121 -11.41 6.19 -7.33
C PHE A 121 -12.35 7.38 -7.15
N LYS A 122 -12.54 7.84 -5.90
CA LYS A 122 -13.37 9.03 -5.62
C LYS A 122 -12.84 10.27 -6.33
N TYR A 123 -11.52 10.43 -6.38
CA TYR A 123 -10.92 11.55 -7.10
C TYR A 123 -11.14 11.45 -8.61
N ALA A 124 -11.00 10.26 -9.19
CA ALA A 124 -11.29 10.04 -10.61
C ALA A 124 -12.74 10.37 -10.95
N CYS A 125 -13.71 9.89 -10.16
CA CYS A 125 -15.13 10.24 -10.34
C CYS A 125 -15.41 11.75 -10.19
N HIS A 126 -14.67 12.44 -9.31
CA HIS A 126 -14.82 13.89 -9.12
C HIS A 126 -14.27 14.70 -10.31
N LYS A 127 -13.27 14.16 -11.02
CA LYS A 127 -12.63 14.82 -12.16
C LYS A 127 -13.34 14.58 -13.49
N ALA A 128 -14.13 13.55 -13.59
CA ALA A 128 -14.94 13.21 -14.77
C ALA A 128 -16.22 14.02 -14.84
#